data_369e1540f7928669b98e5dcc7e060c8e
#
_entry.id   369e1540f7928669b98e5dcc7e060c8e
#
_cell.length_a   1.000
_cell.length_b   1.000
_cell.length_c   1.000
_cell.angle_alpha   90.00
_cell.angle_beta   90.00
_cell.angle_gamma   90.00
#
_symmetry.space_group_name_H-M   'P 1'
#
loop_
_entity.id
_entity.type
_entity.pdbx_description
1 polymer ?
#
loop_
_entity_poly.entity_id
_entity_poly.type
_entity_poly.pdbx_seq_one_letter_code
_entity_poly.pdbx_strand_id
1 'polypeptide(L)' 'MTYQVTVNDEEQYSIWPADRELPLGWKAEGKTGTKEECVAHIKDVWTDMRPRSLRQAMGEA' A
#
# COMPACT_ATOMS: atom_id res chain seq x y z
N MET A 1 -5.05 -11.25 14.80
CA MET A 1 -5.62 -9.97 14.35
C MET A 1 -5.43 -9.82 12.86
N THR A 2 -6.47 -9.37 12.16
CA THR A 2 -6.40 -9.27 10.71
C THR A 2 -6.03 -7.85 10.28
N TYR A 3 -5.12 -7.76 9.32
CA TYR A 3 -4.69 -6.49 8.75
C TYR A 3 -5.04 -6.44 7.28
N GLN A 4 -5.02 -5.25 6.72
CA GLN A 4 -5.26 -5.05 5.30
C GLN A 4 -4.19 -4.13 4.72
N VAL A 5 -3.89 -4.32 3.45
CA VAL A 5 -2.99 -3.45 2.72
C VAL A 5 -3.81 -2.30 2.16
N THR A 6 -3.30 -1.08 2.33
CA THR A 6 -3.94 0.13 1.84
C THR A 6 -2.99 0.85 0.88
N VAL A 7 -3.56 1.65 0.00
CA VAL A 7 -2.80 2.38 -0.99
C VAL A 7 -3.43 3.77 -1.19
N ASN A 8 -2.60 4.77 -1.47
CA ASN A 8 -3.07 6.13 -1.75
C ASN A 8 -2.84 6.48 -3.22
N ASP A 9 -3.14 7.73 -3.58
CA ASP A 9 -3.02 8.18 -4.96
C ASP A 9 -1.59 8.24 -5.45
N GLU A 10 -0.63 8.28 -4.55
CA GLU A 10 0.80 8.27 -4.89
C GLU A 10 1.36 6.86 -5.00
N GLU A 11 0.50 5.85 -4.92
CA GLU A 11 0.89 4.44 -4.90
C GLU A 11 1.80 4.09 -3.73
N GLN A 12 1.59 4.76 -2.61
CA GLN A 12 2.25 4.42 -1.37
C GLN A 12 1.40 3.41 -0.61
N TYR A 13 2.03 2.40 -0.07
CA TYR A 13 1.35 1.29 0.58
C TYR A 13 1.51 1.36 2.09
N SER A 14 0.50 0.91 2.81
CA SER A 14 0.53 0.86 4.26
C SER A 14 -0.31 -0.31 4.75
N ILE A 15 -0.19 -0.60 6.05
CA ILE A 15 -0.93 -1.69 6.68
C ILE A 15 -1.85 -1.09 7.74
N TRP A 16 -3.12 -1.47 7.69
CA TRP A 16 -4.13 -1.03 8.66
C TRP A 16 -4.86 -2.22 9.23
N PRO A 17 -5.35 -2.13 10.48
CA PRO A 17 -6.27 -3.15 10.97
C PRO A 17 -7.49 -3.25 10.05
N ALA A 18 -7.89 -4.47 9.74
CA ALA A 18 -8.96 -4.69 8.78
C ALA A 18 -10.32 -4.18 9.26
N ASP A 19 -10.48 -4.01 10.57
CA ASP A 19 -11.72 -3.55 11.17
C ASP A 19 -11.77 -2.03 11.37
N ARG A 20 -10.77 -1.31 10.88
CA ARG A 20 -10.70 0.15 11.02
C ARG A 20 -11.01 0.85 9.71
N GLU A 21 -11.62 2.02 9.82
CA GLU A 21 -11.84 2.87 8.66
C GLU A 21 -10.52 3.45 8.18
N LEU A 22 -10.40 3.61 6.87
CA LEU A 22 -9.18 4.16 6.27
C LEU A 22 -9.22 5.68 6.33
N PRO A 23 -8.04 6.32 6.48
CA PRO A 23 -7.99 7.78 6.42
C PRO A 23 -8.34 8.29 5.03
N LEU A 24 -8.67 9.58 4.96
CA LEU A 24 -9.01 10.21 3.69
C LEU A 24 -7.84 10.10 2.72
N GLY A 25 -8.14 9.71 1.49
CA GLY A 25 -7.12 9.54 0.47
C GLY A 25 -6.53 8.13 0.40
N TRP A 26 -6.93 7.25 1.29
CA TRP A 26 -6.46 5.85 1.30
C TRP A 26 -7.61 4.91 1.00
N LYS A 27 -7.29 3.80 0.37
CA LYS A 27 -8.29 2.76 0.06
C LYS A 27 -7.67 1.38 0.22
N ALA A 28 -8.51 0.38 0.37
CA ALA A 28 -8.05 -1.00 0.49
C ALA A 28 -7.50 -1.47 -0.86
N GLU A 29 -6.32 -2.08 -0.82
CA GLU A 29 -5.69 -2.61 -2.03
C GLU A 29 -6.32 -3.96 -2.42
N GLY A 30 -6.79 -4.70 -1.43
CA GLY A 30 -7.43 -5.99 -1.67
C GLY A 30 -6.79 -7.15 -0.91
N LYS A 31 -5.57 -6.97 -0.41
CA LYS A 31 -4.90 -8.01 0.37
C LYS A 31 -5.24 -7.87 1.84
N THR A 32 -5.64 -8.97 2.44
CA THR A 32 -5.88 -9.05 3.89
C THR A 32 -5.18 -10.27 4.45
N GLY A 33 -4.91 -10.27 5.75
CA GLY A 33 -4.27 -11.38 6.42
C GLY A 33 -3.49 -10.92 7.63
N THR A 34 -2.46 -11.68 7.99
CA THR A 34 -1.58 -11.28 9.09
C THR A 34 -0.71 -10.11 8.67
N LYS A 35 -0.11 -9.45 9.67
CA LYS A 35 0.80 -8.35 9.41
C LYS A 35 1.95 -8.79 8.49
N GLU A 36 2.49 -9.97 8.75
CA GLU A 36 3.59 -10.50 7.94
C GLU A 36 3.17 -10.75 6.50
N GLU A 37 1.96 -11.26 6.30
CA GLU A 37 1.44 -11.47 4.95
C GLU A 37 1.27 -10.14 4.21
N CYS A 38 0.78 -9.13 4.89
CA CYS A 38 0.61 -7.81 4.29
C CYS A 38 1.95 -7.18 3.94
N VAL A 39 2.94 -7.29 4.83
CA VAL A 39 4.28 -6.77 4.57
C VAL A 39 4.90 -7.47 3.35
N ALA A 40 4.78 -8.79 3.28
CA ALA A 40 5.32 -9.54 2.14
C ALA A 40 4.66 -9.13 0.85
N HIS A 41 3.33 -8.92 0.87
CA HIS A 41 2.61 -8.47 -0.31
C HIS A 41 3.08 -7.09 -0.77
N ILE A 42 3.27 -6.17 0.17
CA ILE A 42 3.76 -4.83 -0.15
C ILE A 42 5.14 -4.89 -0.79
N LYS A 43 6.04 -5.70 -0.25
CA LYS A 43 7.38 -5.86 -0.81
C LYS A 43 7.34 -6.40 -2.23
N ASP A 44 6.35 -7.23 -2.53
CA ASP A 44 6.21 -7.82 -3.86
C ASP A 44 5.69 -6.82 -4.89
N VAL A 45 4.73 -5.98 -4.50
CA VAL A 45 4.07 -5.05 -5.43
C VAL A 45 4.70 -3.67 -5.46
N TRP A 46 5.36 -3.27 -4.38
CA TRP A 46 5.96 -1.93 -4.25
C TRP A 46 7.48 -2.05 -4.29
N THR A 47 7.98 -2.44 -5.44
CA THR A 47 9.40 -2.71 -5.61
C THR A 47 10.27 -1.45 -5.61
N ASP A 48 9.69 -0.32 -6.01
CA ASP A 48 10.44 0.93 -6.14
C ASP A 48 10.52 1.73 -4.85
N MET A 49 9.52 1.60 -3.98
CA MET A 49 9.46 2.32 -2.69
C MET A 49 9.41 3.84 -2.84
N ARG A 50 9.14 4.35 -4.04
CA ARG A 50 9.01 5.78 -4.30
C ARG A 50 7.57 6.13 -4.70
N PRO A 51 7.10 7.33 -4.35
CA PRO A 51 5.77 7.76 -4.79
C PRO A 51 5.67 7.78 -6.32
N ARG A 52 4.47 7.60 -6.81
CA ARG A 52 4.20 7.60 -8.24
C ARG A 52 4.63 8.89 -8.92
N SER A 53 4.35 10.04 -8.30
CA SER A 53 4.71 11.32 -8.87
C SER A 53 6.21 11.47 -9.04
N LEU A 54 6.99 10.96 -8.10
CA LEU A 54 8.45 10.99 -8.19
C LEU A 54 8.94 10.11 -9.34
N ARG A 55 8.35 8.94 -9.51
CA ARG A 55 8.73 8.05 -10.61
C ARG A 55 8.45 8.69 -11.96
N GLN A 56 7.31 9.37 -12.11
CA GLN A 56 6.96 10.06 -13.33
C GLN A 56 7.92 11.21 -13.61
N ALA A 57 8.31 11.95 -12.59
CA ALA A 57 9.26 13.06 -12.74
C ALA A 57 10.63 12.59 -13.19
N MET A 58 10.98 11.34 -12.88
CA MET A 58 12.26 10.74 -13.29
C MET A 58 12.18 10.10 -14.68
N GLY A 59 11.06 10.21 -15.34
CA GLY A 59 10.90 9.69 -16.69
C GLY A 59 10.61 8.20 -16.78
N GLU A 60 10.27 7.57 -15.69
CA GLU A 60 9.88 6.16 -15.69
C GLU A 60 8.45 6.02 -16.19
N ALA A 61 8.24 5.11 -17.09
CA ALA A 61 6.91 4.88 -17.64
C ALA A 61 6.04 4.03 -16.72
#